data_e182ebb509aa4372000e84899857dbdf
#
_entry.id   e182ebb509aa4372000e84899857dbdf
#
_cell.length_a   1.000
_cell.length_b   1.000
_cell.length_c   1.000
_cell.angle_alpha   90.00
_cell.angle_beta   90.00
_cell.angle_gamma   90.00
#
_symmetry.space_group_name_H-M   'P 1'
#
loop_
_entity.id
_entity.type
_entity.pdbx_description
1 polymer ?
#
loop_
_entity_poly.entity_id
_entity_poly.type
_entity_poly.pdbx_seq_one_letter_code
_entity_poly.pdbx_strand_id
1 'polypeptide(L)'
;DQLRALAHLLRDRRPVVQRYVRAASPANGTKLASGNFDVFLSGLLTLIGQVPLFFGSPFYSAFKRVVIEVAKNRTNAHLVPGIEAMLPDSPMARLLRDAPVRDGMAMAVIAGDIQGGHLLKRLGVLLTDFLLFDNDDNDLVVNTTAMLAGIAPKASARVLFDRGADVSHFRYFTIGDTRAALRDWLVE
;
A
#
# COMPACT_ATOMS: atom_id res chain seq x y z
N ASP A 1 0.39 24.69 10.95
CA ASP A 1 1.61 25.48 10.68
C ASP A 1 2.72 24.70 9.97
N GLN A 2 3.02 23.45 10.36
CA GLN A 2 4.07 22.64 9.71
C GLN A 2 3.80 22.35 8.22
N LEU A 3 2.56 22.06 7.83
CA LEU A 3 2.21 21.84 6.43
C LEU A 3 2.36 23.11 5.58
N ARG A 4 2.05 24.27 6.14
CA ARG A 4 2.29 25.55 5.46
C ARG A 4 3.79 25.80 5.29
N ALA A 5 4.59 25.57 6.33
CA ALA A 5 6.05 25.69 6.27
C ALA A 5 6.64 24.73 5.21
N LEU A 6 6.17 23.47 5.16
CA LEU A 6 6.56 22.53 4.12
C LEU A 6 6.18 23.01 2.71
N ALA A 7 4.97 23.53 2.53
CA ALA A 7 4.52 24.07 1.25
C ALA A 7 5.36 25.27 0.79
N HIS A 8 5.77 26.16 1.72
CA HIS A 8 6.70 27.24 1.42
C HIS A 8 8.07 26.69 1.03
N LEU A 9 8.63 25.75 1.81
CA LEU A 9 9.92 25.14 1.52
C LEU A 9 9.94 24.48 0.13
N LEU A 10 8.91 23.71 -0.23
CA LEU A 10 8.78 23.06 -1.52
C LEU A 10 8.69 24.09 -2.68
N ARG A 11 8.01 25.19 -2.42
CA ARG A 11 7.89 26.29 -3.39
C ARG A 11 9.22 27.02 -3.63
N ASP A 12 9.97 27.26 -2.53
CA ASP A 12 11.24 27.96 -2.58
C ASP A 12 12.36 27.09 -3.16
N ARG A 13 12.42 25.82 -2.78
CA ARG A 13 13.44 24.86 -3.24
C ARG A 13 13.15 24.30 -4.63
N ARG A 14 11.90 24.27 -5.07
CA ARG A 14 11.44 23.73 -6.36
C ARG A 14 12.12 22.41 -6.72
N PRO A 15 12.02 21.36 -5.88
CA PRO A 15 12.63 20.09 -6.17
C PRO A 15 12.16 19.58 -7.52
N VAL A 16 13.07 19.09 -8.35
CA VAL A 16 12.75 18.50 -9.64
C VAL A 16 12.80 16.98 -9.48
N VAL A 17 11.65 16.34 -9.54
CA VAL A 17 11.56 14.87 -9.61
C VAL A 17 11.63 14.48 -11.07
N GLN A 18 12.70 13.81 -11.48
CA GLN A 18 12.88 13.33 -12.86
C GLN A 18 12.27 11.95 -13.07
N ARG A 19 12.34 11.10 -12.05
CA ARG A 19 11.86 9.73 -12.09
C ARG A 19 11.07 9.41 -10.83
N TYR A 20 9.95 8.73 -11.00
CA TYR A 20 9.06 8.37 -9.92
C TYR A 20 8.57 6.94 -10.09
N VAL A 21 8.89 6.08 -9.15
CA VAL A 21 8.43 4.69 -9.14
C VAL A 21 7.49 4.48 -7.96
N ARG A 22 6.29 3.99 -8.24
CA ARG A 22 5.36 3.51 -7.22
C ARG A 22 5.48 1.99 -7.15
N ALA A 23 5.78 1.45 -5.98
CA ALA A 23 5.72 0.02 -5.72
C ALA A 23 4.60 -0.27 -4.73
N ALA A 24 3.66 -1.12 -5.10
CA ALA A 24 2.53 -1.54 -4.25
C ALA A 24 1.75 -0.36 -3.62
N SER A 25 1.73 0.80 -4.26
CA SER A 25 1.13 2.02 -3.71
C SER A 25 -0.36 2.09 -4.05
N PRO A 26 -1.24 2.30 -3.05
CA PRO A 26 -2.68 2.41 -3.25
C PRO A 26 -3.06 3.79 -3.83
N ALA A 27 -2.72 4.07 -5.09
CA ALA A 27 -2.99 5.37 -5.70
C ALA A 27 -4.48 5.70 -5.83
N ASN A 28 -5.34 4.68 -5.79
CA ASN A 28 -6.80 4.85 -5.70
C ASN A 28 -7.35 4.52 -4.31
N GLY A 29 -6.51 4.59 -3.29
CA GLY A 29 -6.86 4.09 -1.95
C GLY A 29 -6.91 2.56 -1.89
N THR A 30 -7.30 2.04 -0.74
CA THR A 30 -7.50 0.59 -0.55
C THR A 30 -8.87 0.33 0.08
N LYS A 31 -9.55 -0.69 -0.41
CA LYS A 31 -10.82 -1.15 0.16
C LYS A 31 -10.67 -1.65 1.59
N LEU A 32 -9.48 -2.12 1.97
CA LEU A 32 -9.17 -2.51 3.34
C LEU A 32 -9.29 -1.36 4.34
N ALA A 33 -9.04 -0.13 3.92
CA ALA A 33 -9.26 1.03 4.78
C ALA A 33 -10.75 1.32 5.02
N SER A 34 -11.67 0.68 4.30
CA SER A 34 -13.13 0.81 4.43
C SER A 34 -13.71 -0.07 5.57
N GLY A 35 -14.86 -0.70 5.39
CA GLY A 35 -15.66 -1.35 6.45
C GLY A 35 -14.97 -2.42 7.29
N ASN A 36 -14.08 -3.23 6.72
CA ASN A 36 -13.51 -4.43 7.35
C ASN A 36 -12.06 -4.27 7.82
N PHE A 37 -11.59 -3.04 7.96
CA PHE A 37 -10.21 -2.74 8.31
C PHE A 37 -9.76 -3.35 9.64
N ASP A 38 -10.62 -3.35 10.65
CA ASP A 38 -10.34 -3.92 11.97
C ASP A 38 -10.13 -5.45 11.89
N VAL A 39 -10.92 -6.15 11.07
CA VAL A 39 -10.78 -7.58 10.82
C VAL A 39 -9.48 -7.87 10.10
N PHE A 40 -9.18 -7.12 9.03
CA PHE A 40 -7.92 -7.24 8.30
C PHE A 40 -6.72 -6.97 9.19
N LEU A 41 -6.71 -5.85 9.92
CA LEU A 41 -5.62 -5.47 10.78
C LEU A 41 -5.39 -6.51 11.89
N SER A 42 -6.47 -7.07 12.44
CA SER A 42 -6.39 -8.15 13.41
C SER A 42 -5.72 -9.40 12.83
N GLY A 43 -6.10 -9.80 11.63
CA GLY A 43 -5.49 -10.91 10.90
C GLY A 43 -4.01 -10.67 10.61
N LEU A 44 -3.69 -9.52 10.03
CA LEU A 44 -2.32 -9.10 9.72
C LEU A 44 -1.41 -9.09 10.95
N LEU A 45 -1.85 -8.47 12.04
CA LEU A 45 -1.10 -8.44 13.29
C LEU A 45 -0.96 -9.83 13.90
N THR A 46 -1.95 -10.72 13.71
CA THR A 46 -1.83 -12.11 14.16
C THR A 46 -0.71 -12.84 13.41
N LEU A 47 -0.60 -12.62 12.11
CA LEU A 47 0.46 -13.20 11.29
C LEU A 47 1.85 -12.68 11.65
N ILE A 48 1.97 -11.36 11.84
CA ILE A 48 3.23 -10.74 12.28
C ILE A 48 3.64 -11.30 13.65
N GLY A 49 2.68 -11.51 14.56
CA GLY A 49 2.93 -12.10 15.87
C GLY A 49 3.40 -13.55 15.85
N GLN A 50 3.27 -14.26 14.72
CA GLN A 50 3.80 -15.62 14.53
C GLN A 50 5.28 -15.63 14.11
N VAL A 51 5.87 -14.48 13.80
CA VAL A 51 7.31 -14.38 13.55
C VAL A 51 8.05 -14.72 14.85
N PRO A 52 9.13 -15.54 14.81
CA PRO A 52 9.83 -16.01 16.03
C PRO A 52 10.22 -14.90 17.01
N LEU A 53 10.56 -13.71 16.50
CA LEU A 53 10.92 -12.56 17.32
C LEU A 53 9.76 -12.03 18.20
N PHE A 54 8.52 -12.17 17.74
CA PHE A 54 7.32 -11.64 18.40
C PHE A 54 6.46 -12.72 19.07
N PHE A 55 6.75 -13.98 18.77
CA PHE A 55 5.96 -15.11 19.25
C PHE A 55 5.95 -15.17 20.78
N GLY A 56 4.75 -15.16 21.37
CA GLY A 56 4.59 -15.22 22.83
C GLY A 56 4.97 -13.95 23.59
N SER A 57 5.35 -12.86 22.89
CA SER A 57 5.73 -11.61 23.55
C SER A 57 4.52 -10.90 24.17
N PRO A 58 4.52 -10.64 25.50
CA PRO A 58 3.47 -9.84 26.15
C PRO A 58 3.40 -8.42 25.60
N PHE A 59 4.56 -7.83 25.27
CA PHE A 59 4.64 -6.50 24.66
C PHE A 59 3.93 -6.45 23.31
N TYR A 60 4.17 -7.45 22.45
CA TYR A 60 3.50 -7.53 21.16
C TYR A 60 1.98 -7.71 21.33
N SER A 61 1.55 -8.51 22.28
CA SER A 61 0.12 -8.72 22.56
C SER A 61 -0.56 -7.44 23.05
N ALA A 62 0.11 -6.65 23.87
CA ALA A 62 -0.38 -5.36 24.33
C ALA A 62 -0.43 -4.35 23.17
N PHE A 63 0.64 -4.24 22.39
CA PHE A 63 0.69 -3.40 21.17
C PHE A 63 -0.44 -3.73 20.20
N LYS A 64 -0.65 -5.03 19.90
CA LYS A 64 -1.73 -5.48 19.02
C LYS A 64 -3.10 -5.02 19.53
N ARG A 65 -3.38 -5.16 20.84
CA ARG A 65 -4.65 -4.71 21.43
C ARG A 65 -4.87 -3.21 21.24
N VAL A 66 -3.84 -2.40 21.51
CA VAL A 66 -3.91 -0.94 21.35
C VAL A 66 -4.20 -0.56 19.90
N VAL A 67 -3.47 -1.16 18.94
CA VAL A 67 -3.65 -0.88 17.51
C VAL A 67 -5.06 -1.24 17.04
N ILE A 68 -5.58 -2.41 17.45
CA ILE A 68 -6.93 -2.83 17.09
C ILE A 68 -7.98 -1.90 17.71
N GLU A 69 -7.79 -1.49 18.96
CA GLU A 69 -8.73 -0.60 19.62
C GLU A 69 -8.78 0.80 18.98
N VAL A 70 -7.60 1.32 18.59
CA VAL A 70 -7.52 2.56 17.81
C VAL A 70 -8.22 2.40 16.46
N ALA A 71 -8.02 1.27 15.78
CA ALA A 71 -8.66 1.00 14.50
C ALA A 71 -10.19 0.90 14.60
N LYS A 72 -10.73 0.30 15.66
CA LYS A 72 -12.17 0.24 15.91
C LYS A 72 -12.79 1.63 16.13
N ASN A 73 -12.05 2.51 16.77
CA ASN A 73 -12.49 3.87 17.08
C ASN A 73 -12.17 4.89 15.97
N ARG A 74 -11.86 4.43 14.79
CA ARG A 74 -11.43 5.24 13.62
C ARG A 74 -12.50 6.18 13.04
N THR A 75 -13.73 6.16 13.56
CA THR A 75 -14.74 7.14 13.20
C THR A 75 -14.30 8.59 13.48
N ASN A 76 -13.23 8.75 14.25
CA ASN A 76 -12.58 10.04 14.44
C ASN A 76 -11.32 10.12 13.57
N ALA A 77 -11.41 10.79 12.42
CA ALA A 77 -10.34 11.04 11.47
C ALA A 77 -9.04 11.58 12.11
N HIS A 78 -9.16 12.33 13.19
CA HIS A 78 -8.01 12.88 13.90
C HIS A 78 -7.17 11.83 14.65
N LEU A 79 -7.72 10.66 14.91
CA LEU A 79 -7.01 9.59 15.63
C LEU A 79 -6.15 8.74 14.71
N VAL A 80 -6.56 8.55 13.44
CA VAL A 80 -5.84 7.69 12.47
C VAL A 80 -5.79 8.32 11.07
N PRO A 81 -5.21 9.51 10.93
CA PRO A 81 -5.25 10.27 9.67
C PRO A 81 -4.54 9.53 8.52
N GLY A 82 -3.56 8.69 8.82
CA GLY A 82 -2.88 7.88 7.80
C GLY A 82 -3.80 6.83 7.16
N ILE A 83 -4.66 6.20 7.95
CA ILE A 83 -5.62 5.21 7.44
C ILE A 83 -6.71 5.91 6.64
N GLU A 84 -7.20 7.02 7.13
CA GLU A 84 -8.21 7.81 6.42
C GLU A 84 -7.68 8.32 5.07
N ALA A 85 -6.42 8.73 5.01
CA ALA A 85 -5.77 9.09 3.76
C ALA A 85 -5.71 7.95 2.72
N MET A 86 -5.80 6.70 3.17
CA MET A 86 -5.82 5.50 2.31
C MET A 86 -7.23 5.11 1.85
N LEU A 87 -8.28 5.78 2.29
CA LEU A 87 -9.64 5.54 1.77
C LEU A 87 -9.73 5.94 0.29
N PRO A 88 -10.46 5.19 -0.56
CA PRO A 88 -10.58 5.50 -1.99
C PRO A 88 -11.09 6.91 -2.30
N ASP A 89 -11.97 7.43 -1.45
CA ASP A 89 -12.57 8.76 -1.60
C ASP A 89 -11.84 9.87 -0.84
N SER A 90 -10.71 9.55 -0.22
CA SER A 90 -9.93 10.54 0.51
C SER A 90 -9.36 11.61 -0.43
N PRO A 91 -9.16 12.84 0.05
CA PRO A 91 -8.48 13.88 -0.74
C PRO A 91 -7.08 13.45 -1.22
N MET A 92 -6.37 12.65 -0.43
CA MET A 92 -5.05 12.13 -0.78
C MET A 92 -5.13 11.12 -1.93
N ALA A 93 -6.04 10.14 -1.87
CA ALA A 93 -6.23 9.16 -2.94
C ALA A 93 -6.65 9.85 -4.25
N ARG A 94 -7.56 10.83 -4.18
CA ARG A 94 -7.94 11.64 -5.36
C ARG A 94 -6.75 12.39 -5.94
N LEU A 95 -5.94 13.02 -5.10
CA LEU A 95 -4.74 13.73 -5.55
C LEU A 95 -3.76 12.78 -6.25
N LEU A 96 -3.48 11.62 -5.67
CA LEU A 96 -2.56 10.63 -6.26
C LEU A 96 -3.07 10.07 -7.58
N ARG A 97 -4.38 9.88 -7.71
CA ARG A 97 -5.01 9.37 -8.93
C ARG A 97 -5.06 10.41 -10.03
N ASP A 98 -5.49 11.62 -9.69
CA ASP A 98 -5.93 12.63 -10.66
C ASP A 98 -4.84 13.67 -10.96
N ALA A 99 -3.80 13.76 -10.10
CA ALA A 99 -2.72 14.73 -10.31
C ALA A 99 -1.98 14.50 -11.64
N PRO A 100 -1.77 15.53 -12.42
CA PRO A 100 -1.01 15.41 -13.66
C PRO A 100 0.44 15.05 -13.36
N VAL A 101 1.03 14.21 -14.19
CA VAL A 101 2.48 14.01 -14.19
C VAL A 101 3.13 15.20 -14.88
N ARG A 102 4.14 15.75 -14.24
CA ARG A 102 4.89 16.87 -14.79
C ARG A 102 5.58 16.45 -16.10
N ASP A 103 5.61 17.35 -17.07
CA ASP A 103 6.33 17.14 -18.32
C ASP A 103 7.82 16.83 -18.04
N GLY A 104 8.34 15.83 -18.73
CA GLY A 104 9.71 15.35 -18.57
C GLY A 104 9.94 14.42 -17.36
N MET A 105 8.93 14.14 -16.55
CA MET A 105 9.03 13.15 -15.47
C MET A 105 8.70 11.75 -15.98
N ALA A 106 9.63 10.82 -15.83
CA ALA A 106 9.37 9.41 -16.08
C ALA A 106 8.64 8.80 -14.87
N MET A 107 7.53 8.10 -15.15
CA MET A 107 6.75 7.40 -14.14
C MET A 107 6.79 5.89 -14.39
N ALA A 108 6.92 5.12 -13.32
CA ALA A 108 6.79 3.67 -13.37
C ALA A 108 5.95 3.14 -12.19
N VAL A 109 5.36 1.96 -12.38
CA VAL A 109 4.55 1.29 -11.37
C VAL A 109 4.94 -0.17 -11.28
N ILE A 110 5.13 -0.64 -10.06
CA ILE A 110 5.27 -2.05 -9.74
C ILE A 110 4.00 -2.45 -8.99
N ALA A 111 3.26 -3.35 -9.58
CA ALA A 111 2.03 -3.91 -9.02
C ALA A 111 2.12 -5.42 -8.98
N GLY A 112 1.32 -6.07 -8.17
CA GLY A 112 1.33 -7.51 -8.09
C GLY A 112 0.03 -8.09 -7.56
N ASP A 113 -0.04 -9.41 -7.69
CA ASP A 113 -1.14 -10.24 -7.25
C ASP A 113 -0.60 -11.52 -6.60
N ILE A 114 -0.98 -11.75 -5.35
CA ILE A 114 -0.57 -12.96 -4.65
C ILE A 114 -1.44 -14.13 -5.08
N GLN A 115 -0.80 -15.18 -5.58
CA GLN A 115 -1.51 -16.41 -5.94
C GLN A 115 -0.90 -17.64 -5.30
N GLY A 116 -1.71 -18.34 -4.49
CA GLY A 116 -1.29 -19.55 -3.82
C GLY A 116 -0.29 -19.33 -2.69
N GLY A 117 0.49 -20.37 -2.36
CA GLY A 117 1.51 -20.31 -1.33
C GLY A 117 1.04 -20.51 0.10
N HIS A 118 2.02 -20.65 1.02
CA HIS A 118 1.74 -20.90 2.44
C HIS A 118 1.12 -19.69 3.15
N LEU A 119 1.47 -18.48 2.72
CA LEU A 119 0.97 -17.25 3.32
C LEU A 119 -0.53 -17.10 3.04
N LEU A 120 -0.94 -17.29 1.79
CA LEU A 120 -2.35 -17.23 1.41
C LEU A 120 -3.17 -18.33 2.07
N LYS A 121 -2.63 -19.57 2.19
CA LYS A 121 -3.28 -20.67 2.92
C LYS A 121 -3.48 -20.35 4.40
N ARG A 122 -2.52 -19.72 5.05
CA ARG A 122 -2.61 -19.29 6.45
C ARG A 122 -3.59 -18.12 6.65
N LEU A 123 -3.65 -17.22 5.69
CA LEU A 123 -4.61 -16.11 5.67
C LEU A 123 -6.00 -16.57 5.25
N GLY A 124 -6.11 -17.51 4.31
CA GLY A 124 -7.39 -18.01 3.79
C GLY A 124 -8.27 -18.67 4.85
N VAL A 125 -7.68 -19.12 5.95
CA VAL A 125 -8.42 -19.59 7.15
C VAL A 125 -9.00 -18.42 7.94
N LEU A 126 -8.44 -17.19 7.78
CA LEU A 126 -8.82 -16.01 8.55
C LEU A 126 -9.53 -14.95 7.71
N LEU A 127 -9.28 -14.94 6.41
CA LEU A 127 -9.66 -13.88 5.49
C LEU A 127 -10.06 -14.52 4.16
N THR A 128 -11.34 -14.75 3.97
CA THR A 128 -11.84 -15.08 2.63
C THR A 128 -11.64 -13.88 1.72
N ASP A 129 -10.95 -14.04 0.60
CA ASP A 129 -10.71 -12.99 -0.42
C ASP A 129 -11.99 -12.20 -0.75
N PHE A 130 -13.11 -12.89 -0.71
CA PHE A 130 -14.45 -12.36 -0.97
C PHE A 130 -14.87 -11.25 0.03
N LEU A 131 -14.49 -11.34 1.30
CA LEU A 131 -14.94 -10.38 2.32
C LEU A 131 -14.11 -9.11 2.39
N LEU A 132 -12.85 -9.16 1.94
CA LEU A 132 -11.91 -8.06 2.13
C LEU A 132 -11.56 -7.32 0.85
N PHE A 133 -11.49 -8.03 -0.27
CA PHE A 133 -11.02 -7.46 -1.54
C PHE A 133 -12.08 -7.49 -2.64
N ASP A 134 -13.33 -7.88 -2.34
CA ASP A 134 -14.43 -8.03 -3.33
C ASP A 134 -13.99 -8.93 -4.52
N ASN A 135 -13.22 -9.96 -4.25
CA ASN A 135 -12.68 -10.88 -5.26
C ASN A 135 -11.77 -10.21 -6.31
N ASP A 136 -11.18 -9.05 -5.99
CA ASP A 136 -10.16 -8.39 -6.81
C ASP A 136 -8.77 -8.98 -6.53
N ASP A 137 -7.94 -9.06 -7.56
CA ASP A 137 -6.51 -9.34 -7.44
C ASP A 137 -5.86 -8.37 -6.43
N ASN A 138 -4.97 -8.89 -5.57
CA ASN A 138 -4.36 -8.09 -4.50
C ASN A 138 -3.02 -8.66 -4.03
N ASP A 139 -2.27 -7.87 -3.27
CA ASP A 139 -1.01 -8.26 -2.66
C ASP A 139 -1.09 -8.49 -1.13
N LEU A 140 -2.28 -8.74 -0.60
CA LEU A 140 -2.68 -8.84 0.82
C LEU A 140 -2.94 -7.50 1.51
N VAL A 141 -2.62 -6.37 0.92
CA VAL A 141 -2.82 -5.04 1.51
C VAL A 141 -3.53 -4.09 0.55
N VAL A 142 -3.19 -4.18 -0.74
CA VAL A 142 -3.69 -3.27 -1.77
C VAL A 142 -4.28 -4.06 -2.93
N ASN A 143 -5.43 -3.64 -3.40
CA ASN A 143 -6.00 -4.17 -4.64
C ASN A 143 -5.12 -3.79 -5.83
N THR A 144 -4.89 -4.71 -6.75
CA THR A 144 -4.07 -4.49 -7.95
C THR A 144 -4.60 -3.34 -8.79
N THR A 145 -5.91 -3.23 -8.94
CA THR A 145 -6.58 -2.11 -9.63
C THR A 145 -6.24 -0.75 -9.00
N ALA A 146 -6.12 -0.69 -7.67
CA ALA A 146 -5.73 0.53 -6.97
C ALA A 146 -4.25 0.90 -7.16
N MET A 147 -3.36 -0.09 -7.31
CA MET A 147 -1.94 0.15 -7.62
C MET A 147 -1.76 0.75 -9.01
N LEU A 148 -2.55 0.27 -9.98
CA LEU A 148 -2.49 0.68 -11.39
C LEU A 148 -3.23 2.00 -11.67
N ALA A 149 -4.00 2.51 -10.72
CA ALA A 149 -4.74 3.75 -10.90
C ALA A 149 -3.84 4.96 -11.23
N GLY A 150 -4.36 5.88 -12.02
CA GLY A 150 -3.65 7.10 -12.43
C GLY A 150 -2.54 6.89 -13.47
N ILE A 151 -2.46 5.69 -14.08
CA ILE A 151 -1.51 5.39 -15.15
C ILE A 151 -2.12 5.64 -16.54
N ALA A 152 -3.41 5.34 -16.70
CA ALA A 152 -4.08 5.21 -17.99
C ALA A 152 -3.96 6.41 -18.97
N PRO A 153 -3.90 7.68 -18.55
CA PRO A 153 -3.68 8.77 -19.48
C PRO A 153 -2.21 9.04 -19.80
N LYS A 154 -1.27 8.28 -19.25
CA LYS A 154 0.16 8.60 -19.30
C LYS A 154 0.88 7.56 -20.14
N ALA A 155 0.82 7.73 -21.45
CA ALA A 155 1.36 6.80 -22.46
C ALA A 155 2.84 6.40 -22.30
N SER A 156 3.58 7.03 -21.38
CA SER A 156 5.00 6.74 -21.11
C SER A 156 5.24 6.03 -19.78
N ALA A 157 4.22 5.64 -19.04
CA ALA A 157 4.43 4.93 -17.78
C ALA A 157 4.87 3.50 -18.01
N ARG A 158 6.00 3.11 -17.42
CA ARG A 158 6.45 1.70 -17.38
C ARG A 158 5.68 0.95 -16.29
N VAL A 159 5.29 -0.28 -16.55
CA VAL A 159 4.57 -1.13 -15.59
C VAL A 159 5.27 -2.48 -15.49
N LEU A 160 5.63 -2.87 -14.27
CA LEU A 160 5.93 -4.25 -13.93
C LEU A 160 4.75 -4.82 -13.16
N PHE A 161 4.14 -5.86 -13.68
CA PHE A 161 3.12 -6.62 -13.00
C PHE A 161 3.63 -8.04 -12.74
N ASP A 162 3.65 -8.44 -11.47
CA ASP A 162 4.10 -9.76 -11.05
C ASP A 162 2.96 -10.54 -10.40
N ARG A 163 2.95 -11.85 -10.54
CA ARG A 163 1.91 -12.73 -10.02
C ARG A 163 2.51 -14.01 -9.47
N GLY A 164 2.15 -14.38 -8.25
CA GLY A 164 2.63 -15.64 -7.69
C GLY A 164 2.61 -15.73 -6.17
N ALA A 165 3.07 -16.86 -5.67
CA ALA A 165 3.04 -17.18 -4.24
C ALA A 165 3.96 -16.29 -3.37
N ASP A 166 4.97 -15.70 -3.97
CA ASP A 166 5.95 -14.84 -3.31
C ASP A 166 5.64 -13.35 -3.47
N VAL A 167 4.65 -13.01 -4.31
CA VAL A 167 4.25 -11.64 -4.57
C VAL A 167 3.31 -11.17 -3.47
N SER A 168 3.86 -10.47 -2.49
CA SER A 168 3.06 -9.89 -1.42
C SER A 168 3.60 -8.51 -1.05
N HIS A 169 2.75 -7.69 -0.46
CA HIS A 169 3.07 -6.31 -0.05
C HIS A 169 4.39 -6.19 0.73
N PHE A 170 4.75 -7.22 1.47
CA PHE A 170 5.94 -7.25 2.33
C PHE A 170 7.20 -7.74 1.64
N ARG A 171 7.10 -8.21 0.38
CA ARG A 171 8.20 -8.92 -0.27
C ARG A 171 8.69 -8.29 -1.58
N TYR A 172 8.05 -7.28 -2.12
CA TYR A 172 8.43 -6.68 -3.41
C TYR A 172 9.93 -6.42 -3.53
N PHE A 173 10.53 -5.79 -2.54
CA PHE A 173 11.96 -5.45 -2.56
C PHE A 173 12.89 -6.67 -2.38
N THR A 174 12.36 -7.86 -2.15
CA THR A 174 13.13 -9.11 -2.13
C THR A 174 13.05 -9.88 -3.45
N ILE A 175 12.10 -9.54 -4.31
CA ILE A 175 11.89 -10.16 -5.62
C ILE A 175 12.95 -9.65 -6.60
N GLY A 176 13.58 -10.59 -7.34
CA GLY A 176 14.67 -10.28 -8.26
C GLY A 176 14.26 -9.30 -9.36
N ASP A 177 13.12 -9.54 -10.00
CA ASP A 177 12.60 -8.72 -11.09
C ASP A 177 12.21 -7.32 -10.62
N THR A 178 11.60 -7.20 -9.45
CA THR A 178 11.32 -5.90 -8.83
C THR A 178 12.59 -5.09 -8.60
N ARG A 179 13.65 -5.73 -8.07
CA ARG A 179 14.94 -5.05 -7.83
C ARG A 179 15.62 -4.65 -9.13
N ALA A 180 15.57 -5.49 -10.14
CA ALA A 180 16.11 -5.19 -11.45
C ALA A 180 15.38 -3.99 -12.08
N ALA A 181 14.05 -4.02 -12.10
CA ALA A 181 13.23 -2.93 -12.61
C ALA A 181 13.48 -1.60 -11.87
N LEU A 182 13.56 -1.63 -10.54
CA LEU A 182 13.88 -0.43 -9.76
C LEU A 182 15.25 0.15 -10.12
N ARG A 183 16.27 -0.69 -10.23
CA ARG A 183 17.61 -0.25 -10.64
C ARG A 183 17.58 0.38 -12.02
N ASP A 184 17.00 -0.33 -12.99
CA ASP A 184 17.00 0.11 -14.38
C ASP A 184 16.17 1.39 -14.58
N TRP A 185 15.06 1.52 -13.84
CA TRP A 185 14.17 2.68 -13.97
C TRP A 185 14.63 3.92 -13.21
N LEU A 186 15.42 3.74 -12.15
CA LEU A 186 15.90 4.88 -11.36
C LEU A 186 17.30 5.35 -11.78
N VAL A 187 18.12 4.48 -12.39
CA VAL A 187 19.52 4.78 -12.73
C VAL A 187 19.70 5.15 -14.21
N GLU A 188 18.95 4.54 -15.12
CA GLU A 188 18.96 4.90 -16.55
C GLU A 188 18.18 6.19 -16.82
#